data_d6a16d6f0950ecd10537852e78b82911
#
_entry.id   d6a16d6f0950ecd10537852e78b82911
#
_cell.length_a   1.000
_cell.length_b   1.000
_cell.length_c   1.000
_cell.angle_alpha   90.00
_cell.angle_beta   90.00
_cell.angle_gamma   90.00
#
_symmetry.space_group_name_H-M   'P 1'
#
loop_
_entity.id
_entity.type
_entity.pdbx_description
1 polymer ?
#
loop_
_entity_poly.entity_id
_entity_poly.type
_entity_poly.pdbx_seq_one_letter_code
_entity_poly.pdbx_strand_id
1 'polypeptide(L)'
;MSLFPPTSLTLLHKLAVEVTGGNEASWVRFFDLYTPAIRRFVEWNDHVHDPDDVVQEVYLKLVEIIRAGKYNPDKARFRTFLALLIRRQLITLYRQDQARHVVDRCSIADLTEEPSVPSDQREKIDLDWAKAKHEAAVEHVLTKVAMKAQSRDIYRAYVIEERSVEDVAATFGVTPDIIYKVKNRVNKMIEAVELEYAEEES
;
A
#
# COMPACT_ATOMS: atom_id res chain seq x y z
N MET A 1 -9.81 -19.06 22.67
CA MET A 1 -9.44 -17.65 22.88
C MET A 1 -8.67 -17.23 21.65
N SER A 2 -9.25 -16.41 20.82
CA SER A 2 -8.57 -15.90 19.61
C SER A 2 -7.47 -14.93 20.04
N LEU A 3 -6.24 -15.19 19.60
CA LEU A 3 -5.03 -14.42 19.93
C LEU A 3 -4.88 -13.16 19.04
N PHE A 4 -5.89 -12.86 18.21
CA PHE A 4 -5.82 -11.78 17.24
C PHE A 4 -6.87 -10.70 17.53
N PRO A 5 -6.50 -9.42 17.52
CA PRO A 5 -7.47 -8.33 17.63
C PRO A 5 -8.43 -8.33 16.45
N PRO A 6 -9.67 -7.89 16.64
CA PRO A 6 -10.67 -7.85 15.57
C PRO A 6 -10.27 -6.86 14.48
N THR A 7 -10.44 -7.34 13.29
CA THR A 7 -10.20 -6.88 11.93
C THR A 7 -10.47 -5.40 11.59
N SER A 8 -9.94 -5.01 10.49
CA SER A 8 -9.84 -3.70 9.81
C SER A 8 -11.12 -2.86 9.68
N LEU A 9 -12.29 -3.46 9.66
CA LEU A 9 -13.54 -2.72 9.90
C LEU A 9 -13.45 -1.89 11.18
N THR A 10 -12.65 -2.35 12.14
CA THR A 10 -12.37 -1.65 13.40
C THR A 10 -11.50 -0.41 13.17
N LEU A 11 -10.47 -0.44 12.30
CA LEU A 11 -9.66 0.74 12.04
C LEU A 11 -10.45 1.75 11.21
N LEU A 12 -11.08 1.33 10.10
CA LEU A 12 -11.92 2.20 9.28
C LEU A 12 -13.13 2.73 10.04
N HIS A 13 -13.76 1.89 10.91
CA HIS A 13 -14.84 2.32 11.78
C HIS A 13 -14.34 3.32 12.84
N LYS A 14 -13.17 3.09 13.42
CA LYS A 14 -12.52 4.06 14.32
C LYS A 14 -12.20 5.36 13.57
N LEU A 15 -11.65 5.31 12.36
CA LEU A 15 -11.40 6.47 11.54
C LEU A 15 -12.70 7.26 11.23
N ALA A 16 -13.83 6.57 11.03
CA ALA A 16 -15.12 7.18 10.78
C ALA A 16 -15.78 7.77 12.06
N VAL A 17 -15.66 7.06 13.20
CA VAL A 17 -16.28 7.45 14.48
C VAL A 17 -15.42 8.48 15.23
N GLU A 18 -14.09 8.39 15.15
CA GLU A 18 -13.14 9.23 15.89
C GLU A 18 -13.00 10.65 15.32
N VAL A 19 -13.66 10.94 14.22
CA VAL A 19 -13.77 12.32 13.68
C VAL A 19 -14.38 13.30 14.68
N THR A 20 -15.15 12.82 15.64
CA THR A 20 -15.76 13.65 16.70
C THR A 20 -14.96 13.69 18.00
N GLY A 21 -13.87 12.89 18.16
CA GLY A 21 -13.19 12.71 19.42
C GLY A 21 -11.65 12.71 19.42
N GLY A 22 -10.99 13.05 18.31
CA GLY A 22 -9.57 13.43 18.33
C GLY A 22 -8.59 12.28 18.58
N ASN A 23 -8.74 11.10 17.98
CA ASN A 23 -7.68 10.08 18.05
C ASN A 23 -6.80 10.10 16.80
N GLU A 24 -5.78 10.97 16.82
CA GLU A 24 -4.75 11.07 15.78
C GLU A 24 -3.99 9.74 15.61
N ALA A 25 -3.92 8.89 16.63
CA ALA A 25 -3.14 7.66 16.62
C ALA A 25 -3.63 6.64 15.57
N SER A 26 -4.94 6.52 15.36
CA SER A 26 -5.50 5.62 14.34
C SER A 26 -5.20 6.11 12.91
N TRP A 27 -5.23 7.42 12.69
CA TRP A 27 -4.84 8.01 11.41
C TRP A 27 -3.34 7.89 11.15
N VAL A 28 -2.50 8.14 12.15
CA VAL A 28 -1.05 7.94 12.04
C VAL A 28 -0.74 6.50 11.67
N ARG A 29 -1.32 5.54 12.38
CA ARG A 29 -1.15 4.11 12.08
C ARG A 29 -1.62 3.76 10.66
N PHE A 30 -2.77 4.30 10.24
CA PHE A 30 -3.28 4.11 8.89
C PHE A 30 -2.31 4.65 7.84
N PHE A 31 -1.81 5.86 8.01
CA PHE A 31 -0.85 6.46 7.09
C PHE A 31 0.46 5.68 7.04
N ASP A 32 1.01 5.30 8.18
CA ASP A 32 2.25 4.51 8.25
C ASP A 32 2.11 3.17 7.50
N LEU A 33 0.95 2.55 7.60
CA LEU A 33 0.68 1.25 7.00
C LEU A 33 0.42 1.34 5.49
N TYR A 34 -0.39 2.31 5.06
CA TYR A 34 -0.88 2.37 3.68
C TYR A 34 -0.06 3.27 2.75
N THR A 35 0.66 4.28 3.28
CA THR A 35 1.47 5.20 2.44
C THR A 35 2.45 4.46 1.53
N PRO A 36 3.26 3.50 2.02
CA PRO A 36 4.19 2.79 1.15
C PRO A 36 3.50 2.05 0.00
N ALA A 37 2.39 1.37 0.28
CA ALA A 37 1.65 0.62 -0.73
C ALA A 37 0.95 1.55 -1.75
N ILE A 38 0.35 2.65 -1.28
CA ILE A 38 -0.27 3.67 -2.16
C ILE A 38 0.78 4.28 -3.08
N ARG A 39 1.94 4.67 -2.52
CA ARG A 39 3.04 5.25 -3.27
C ARG A 39 3.51 4.30 -4.39
N ARG A 40 3.76 3.02 -4.07
CA ARG A 40 4.15 2.02 -5.06
C ARG A 40 3.09 1.81 -6.14
N PHE A 41 1.83 1.77 -5.74
CA PHE A 41 0.73 1.65 -6.70
C PHE A 41 0.66 2.86 -7.63
N VAL A 42 0.91 4.08 -7.12
CA VAL A 42 1.00 5.30 -7.93
C VAL A 42 2.18 5.21 -8.89
N GLU A 43 3.39 4.92 -8.41
CA GLU A 43 4.61 4.80 -9.20
C GLU A 43 4.47 3.83 -10.39
N TRP A 44 3.69 2.76 -10.24
CA TRP A 44 3.44 1.81 -11.33
C TRP A 44 2.37 2.25 -12.33
N ASN A 45 1.46 3.10 -11.92
CA ASN A 45 0.34 3.53 -12.76
C ASN A 45 0.53 4.93 -13.33
N ASP A 46 1.50 5.69 -12.82
CA ASP A 46 1.79 7.05 -13.25
C ASP A 46 3.30 7.33 -13.20
N HIS A 47 3.81 7.93 -14.25
CA HIS A 47 5.21 8.34 -14.39
C HIS A 47 5.35 9.85 -14.66
N VAL A 48 4.26 10.60 -14.54
CA VAL A 48 4.22 12.04 -14.86
C VAL A 48 4.18 12.89 -13.59
N HIS A 49 3.36 12.49 -12.62
CA HIS A 49 3.15 13.24 -11.38
C HIS A 49 4.09 12.76 -10.27
N ASP A 50 4.42 13.65 -9.34
CA ASP A 50 5.15 13.28 -8.14
C ASP A 50 4.29 12.32 -7.29
N PRO A 51 4.76 11.11 -6.97
CA PRO A 51 3.98 10.15 -6.19
C PRO A 51 3.55 10.68 -4.82
N ASP A 52 4.35 11.53 -4.17
CA ASP A 52 4.03 12.07 -2.85
C ASP A 52 2.89 13.10 -2.94
N ASP A 53 2.83 13.89 -4.00
CA ASP A 53 1.71 14.82 -4.25
C ASP A 53 0.41 14.04 -4.51
N VAL A 54 0.49 12.98 -5.33
CA VAL A 54 -0.67 12.10 -5.58
C VAL A 54 -1.16 11.43 -4.30
N VAL A 55 -0.25 10.93 -3.46
CA VAL A 55 -0.58 10.33 -2.16
C VAL A 55 -1.30 11.32 -1.26
N GLN A 56 -0.85 12.56 -1.18
CA GLN A 56 -1.51 13.61 -0.39
C GLN A 56 -2.94 13.88 -0.88
N GLU A 57 -3.13 14.04 -2.19
CA GLU A 57 -4.46 14.24 -2.77
C GLU A 57 -5.40 13.04 -2.53
N VAL A 58 -4.88 11.82 -2.64
CA VAL A 58 -5.64 10.60 -2.32
C VAL A 58 -6.08 10.61 -0.86
N TYR A 59 -5.20 11.00 0.07
CA TYR A 59 -5.55 11.05 1.49
C TYR A 59 -6.57 12.14 1.81
N LEU A 60 -6.46 13.31 1.21
CA LEU A 60 -7.46 14.37 1.38
C LEU A 60 -8.86 13.86 0.96
N LYS A 61 -8.94 13.20 -0.18
CA LYS A 61 -10.19 12.62 -0.68
C LYS A 61 -10.69 11.47 0.17
N LEU A 62 -9.79 10.58 0.62
CA LEU A 62 -10.14 9.47 1.50
C LEU A 62 -10.74 9.96 2.82
N VAL A 63 -10.09 10.93 3.46
CA VAL A 63 -10.59 11.56 4.70
C VAL A 63 -11.97 12.17 4.48
N GLU A 64 -12.18 12.88 3.39
CA GLU A 64 -13.49 13.48 3.03
C GLU A 64 -14.57 12.39 2.88
N ILE A 65 -14.27 11.29 2.17
CA ILE A 65 -15.21 10.20 1.92
C ILE A 65 -15.55 9.47 3.22
N ILE A 66 -14.54 9.15 4.04
CA ILE A 66 -14.75 8.47 5.33
C ILE A 66 -15.55 9.34 6.28
N ARG A 67 -15.22 10.64 6.38
CA ARG A 67 -15.97 11.60 7.22
C ARG A 67 -17.41 11.75 6.79
N ALA A 68 -17.68 11.71 5.50
CA ALA A 68 -19.03 11.80 4.98
C ALA A 68 -19.82 10.48 5.09
N GLY A 69 -19.23 9.40 5.63
CA GLY A 69 -19.86 8.08 5.71
C GLY A 69 -20.16 7.46 4.35
N LYS A 70 -19.45 7.87 3.30
CA LYS A 70 -19.72 7.43 1.92
C LYS A 70 -19.05 6.11 1.55
N TYR A 71 -18.07 5.65 2.34
CA TYR A 71 -17.50 4.31 2.14
C TYR A 71 -18.47 3.26 2.68
N ASN A 72 -18.82 2.28 1.84
CA ASN A 72 -19.67 1.15 2.20
C ASN A 72 -18.91 -0.17 1.99
N PRO A 73 -18.56 -0.89 3.08
CA PRO A 73 -17.83 -2.16 2.99
C PRO A 73 -18.62 -3.28 2.32
N ASP A 74 -19.95 -3.22 2.32
CA ASP A 74 -20.80 -4.21 1.65
C ASP A 74 -20.72 -4.12 0.12
N LYS A 75 -20.36 -2.95 -0.41
CA LYS A 75 -20.23 -2.71 -1.85
C LYS A 75 -18.87 -3.11 -2.39
N ALA A 76 -17.80 -2.79 -1.69
CA ALA A 76 -16.45 -3.08 -2.13
C ALA A 76 -15.50 -3.25 -0.95
N ARG A 77 -14.53 -4.18 -1.07
CA ARG A 77 -13.43 -4.28 -0.12
C ARG A 77 -12.63 -2.98 -0.13
N PHE A 78 -12.09 -2.59 1.03
CA PHE A 78 -11.38 -1.33 1.17
C PHE A 78 -10.23 -1.15 0.15
N ARG A 79 -9.45 -2.20 -0.10
CA ARG A 79 -8.35 -2.16 -1.08
C ARG A 79 -8.83 -1.83 -2.50
N THR A 80 -9.93 -2.45 -2.93
CA THR A 80 -10.52 -2.18 -4.26
C THR A 80 -11.04 -0.75 -4.34
N PHE A 81 -11.71 -0.28 -3.28
CA PHE A 81 -12.14 1.10 -3.16
C PHE A 81 -10.96 2.07 -3.22
N LEU A 82 -9.89 1.82 -2.47
CA LEU A 82 -8.69 2.66 -2.43
C LEU A 82 -7.97 2.70 -3.78
N ALA A 83 -7.79 1.55 -4.44
CA ALA A 83 -7.19 1.48 -5.77
C ALA A 83 -8.00 2.25 -6.81
N LEU A 84 -9.34 2.18 -6.75
CA LEU A 84 -10.22 2.97 -7.62
C LEU A 84 -10.13 4.47 -7.31
N LEU A 85 -10.02 4.84 -6.04
CA LEU A 85 -9.84 6.23 -5.63
C LEU A 85 -8.52 6.79 -6.19
N ILE A 86 -7.41 6.05 -6.09
CA ILE A 86 -6.12 6.43 -6.65
C ILE A 86 -6.23 6.64 -8.17
N ARG A 87 -6.79 5.66 -8.89
CA ARG A 87 -6.96 5.77 -10.36
C ARG A 87 -7.80 6.97 -10.77
N ARG A 88 -8.87 7.25 -10.06
CA ARG A 88 -9.71 8.43 -10.30
C ARG A 88 -8.94 9.72 -10.06
N GLN A 89 -8.14 9.77 -9.01
CA GLN A 89 -7.30 10.93 -8.72
C GLN A 89 -6.28 11.16 -9.83
N LEU A 90 -5.61 10.10 -10.30
CA LEU A 90 -4.68 10.18 -11.44
C LEU A 90 -5.39 10.71 -12.71
N ILE A 91 -6.56 10.18 -13.05
CA ILE A 91 -7.34 10.67 -14.19
C ILE A 91 -7.69 12.15 -14.03
N THR A 92 -8.02 12.58 -12.81
CA THR A 92 -8.33 13.98 -12.52
C THR A 92 -7.11 14.87 -12.73
N LEU A 93 -5.94 14.46 -12.25
CA LEU A 93 -4.68 15.18 -12.44
C LEU A 93 -4.32 15.31 -13.95
N TYR A 94 -4.38 14.21 -14.69
CA TYR A 94 -4.17 14.23 -16.14
C TYR A 94 -5.14 15.19 -16.87
N ARG A 95 -6.42 15.19 -16.47
CA ARG A 95 -7.40 16.12 -17.04
C ARG A 95 -7.11 17.57 -16.65
N GLN A 96 -6.64 17.82 -15.44
CA GLN A 96 -6.25 19.16 -14.99
C GLN A 96 -5.04 19.67 -15.75
N ASP A 97 -4.04 18.83 -16.01
CA ASP A 97 -2.86 19.18 -16.81
C ASP A 97 -3.23 19.44 -18.26
N GLN A 98 -4.11 18.63 -18.84
CA GLN A 98 -4.66 18.91 -20.16
C GLN A 98 -5.55 20.17 -20.17
N ALA A 99 -6.31 20.41 -19.10
CA ALA A 99 -7.22 21.54 -18.99
C ALA A 99 -6.53 22.85 -18.57
N ARG A 100 -5.29 22.81 -18.14
CA ARG A 100 -4.42 24.01 -18.15
C ARG A 100 -4.25 24.55 -19.58
N HIS A 101 -4.57 23.71 -20.57
CA HIS A 101 -4.78 24.12 -21.96
C HIS A 101 -6.27 24.31 -22.34
N VAL A 102 -7.26 23.79 -21.59
CA VAL A 102 -8.72 23.99 -21.81
C VAL A 102 -9.49 23.70 -20.52
N VAL A 103 -10.30 24.68 -20.07
CA VAL A 103 -11.12 24.59 -18.83
C VAL A 103 -12.27 23.60 -18.99
N ASP A 104 -12.40 22.59 -18.11
CA ASP A 104 -13.74 22.17 -17.66
C ASP A 104 -13.72 21.37 -16.33
N ARG A 105 -14.79 21.53 -15.55
CA ARG A 105 -14.94 21.10 -14.16
C ARG A 105 -15.54 19.71 -14.08
N CYS A 106 -14.89 18.77 -13.40
CA CYS A 106 -15.49 17.50 -13.05
C CYS A 106 -16.06 17.54 -11.60
N SER A 107 -17.33 17.22 -11.44
CA SER A 107 -18.07 17.34 -10.18
C SER A 107 -17.83 16.13 -9.25
N ILE A 108 -17.83 16.38 -7.93
CA ILE A 108 -17.74 15.37 -6.84
C ILE A 108 -18.89 14.35 -6.89
N ALA A 109 -19.96 14.63 -7.60
CA ALA A 109 -21.15 13.76 -7.72
C ALA A 109 -20.83 12.38 -8.36
N ASP A 110 -19.78 12.29 -9.19
CA ASP A 110 -19.39 11.04 -9.86
C ASP A 110 -18.69 10.02 -8.94
N LEU A 111 -18.41 10.39 -7.68
CA LEU A 111 -17.75 9.51 -6.70
C LEU A 111 -18.71 8.56 -5.99
N THR A 112 -20.02 8.75 -6.13
CA THR A 112 -21.07 7.98 -5.42
C THR A 112 -21.64 6.81 -6.22
N GLU A 113 -21.42 6.76 -7.53
CA GLU A 113 -21.76 5.61 -8.36
C GLU A 113 -20.52 4.75 -8.58
N GLU A 114 -20.59 3.50 -8.11
CA GLU A 114 -19.58 2.49 -8.45
C GLU A 114 -19.60 2.34 -9.98
N PRO A 115 -18.54 2.69 -10.70
CA PRO A 115 -18.44 2.22 -12.06
C PRO A 115 -18.41 0.70 -11.98
N SER A 116 -19.26 0.03 -12.72
CA SER A 116 -19.17 -1.40 -12.92
C SER A 116 -17.82 -1.69 -13.59
N VAL A 117 -16.79 -1.93 -12.75
CA VAL A 117 -15.47 -2.28 -13.23
C VAL A 117 -15.58 -3.69 -13.79
N PRO A 118 -15.27 -3.91 -15.07
CA PRO A 118 -15.23 -5.24 -15.65
C PRO A 118 -14.38 -6.20 -14.79
N SER A 119 -14.75 -7.47 -14.74
CA SER A 119 -14.10 -8.46 -13.87
C SER A 119 -12.59 -8.58 -14.11
N ASP A 120 -12.15 -8.51 -15.37
CA ASP A 120 -10.76 -8.51 -15.78
C ASP A 120 -9.96 -7.33 -15.23
N GLN A 121 -10.57 -6.16 -15.15
CA GLN A 121 -9.94 -4.98 -14.55
C GLN A 121 -9.85 -5.10 -13.02
N ARG A 122 -10.82 -5.75 -12.37
CA ARG A 122 -10.76 -6.00 -10.92
C ARG A 122 -9.60 -6.92 -10.57
N GLU A 123 -9.44 -8.02 -11.30
CA GLU A 123 -8.33 -8.95 -11.10
C GLU A 123 -6.97 -8.27 -11.28
N LYS A 124 -6.84 -7.43 -12.30
CA LYS A 124 -5.62 -6.65 -12.52
C LYS A 124 -5.34 -5.68 -11.36
N ILE A 125 -6.36 -4.97 -10.88
CA ILE A 125 -6.25 -4.07 -9.72
C ILE A 125 -5.79 -4.85 -8.48
N ASP A 126 -6.41 -6.01 -8.22
CA ASP A 126 -6.07 -6.84 -7.07
C ASP A 126 -4.63 -7.35 -7.15
N LEU A 127 -4.16 -7.72 -8.35
CA LEU A 127 -2.78 -8.17 -8.57
C LEU A 127 -1.78 -7.03 -8.39
N ASP A 128 -2.02 -5.88 -8.99
CA ASP A 128 -1.16 -4.70 -8.88
C ASP A 128 -1.07 -4.24 -7.41
N TRP A 129 -2.21 -4.26 -6.69
CA TRP A 129 -2.25 -3.93 -5.27
C TRP A 129 -1.48 -4.93 -4.41
N ALA A 130 -1.62 -6.24 -4.68
CA ALA A 130 -0.88 -7.27 -3.97
C ALA A 130 0.64 -7.11 -4.15
N LYS A 131 1.09 -6.79 -5.37
CA LYS A 131 2.50 -6.50 -5.64
C LYS A 131 2.97 -5.27 -4.90
N ALA A 132 2.22 -4.16 -4.95
CA ALA A 132 2.58 -2.92 -4.26
C ALA A 132 2.74 -3.13 -2.75
N LYS A 133 1.84 -3.91 -2.13
CA LYS A 133 1.95 -4.27 -0.72
C LYS A 133 3.19 -5.12 -0.44
N HIS A 134 3.46 -6.10 -1.28
CA HIS A 134 4.65 -6.94 -1.13
C HIS A 134 5.94 -6.09 -1.17
N GLU A 135 6.08 -5.23 -2.17
CA GLU A 135 7.25 -4.34 -2.28
C GLU A 135 7.36 -3.38 -1.10
N ALA A 136 6.23 -2.82 -0.65
CA ALA A 136 6.19 -1.96 0.53
C ALA A 136 6.60 -2.73 1.81
N ALA A 137 6.16 -3.97 1.98
CA ALA A 137 6.55 -4.81 3.10
C ALA A 137 8.04 -5.16 3.06
N VAL A 138 8.58 -5.47 1.89
CA VAL A 138 10.03 -5.69 1.69
C VAL A 138 10.82 -4.44 2.07
N GLU A 139 10.43 -3.28 1.57
CA GLU A 139 11.08 -2.01 1.88
C GLU A 139 11.01 -1.70 3.38
N HIS A 140 9.84 -1.86 3.99
CA HIS A 140 9.65 -1.66 5.43
C HIS A 140 10.59 -2.54 6.25
N VAL A 141 10.64 -3.84 5.95
CA VAL A 141 11.52 -4.78 6.67
C VAL A 141 12.98 -4.42 6.49
N LEU A 142 13.39 -4.06 5.28
CA LEU A 142 14.79 -3.72 4.99
C LEU A 142 15.23 -2.35 5.52
N THR A 143 14.31 -1.43 5.80
CA THR A 143 14.63 -0.07 6.25
C THR A 143 14.29 0.20 7.71
N LYS A 144 13.19 -0.32 8.21
CA LYS A 144 12.61 0.02 9.53
C LYS A 144 12.79 -1.09 10.57
N VAL A 145 12.82 -2.36 10.16
CA VAL A 145 12.96 -3.46 11.12
C VAL A 145 14.41 -3.61 11.55
N ALA A 146 14.63 -3.73 12.87
CA ALA A 146 15.96 -3.91 13.43
C ALA A 146 16.55 -5.26 13.01
N MET A 147 17.62 -5.23 12.21
CA MET A 147 18.40 -6.39 11.82
C MET A 147 19.87 -6.03 11.62
N LYS A 148 20.74 -7.05 11.63
CA LYS A 148 22.17 -6.84 11.35
C LYS A 148 22.35 -6.34 9.91
N ALA A 149 23.20 -5.33 9.71
CA ALA A 149 23.51 -4.76 8.38
C ALA A 149 23.90 -5.86 7.39
N GLN A 150 24.83 -6.75 7.75
CA GLN A 150 25.25 -7.86 6.92
C GLN A 150 24.07 -8.77 6.47
N SER A 151 23.09 -9.00 7.33
CA SER A 151 21.90 -9.80 6.96
C SER A 151 21.04 -9.09 5.91
N ARG A 152 20.91 -7.78 6.01
CA ARG A 152 20.21 -6.93 5.04
C ARG A 152 20.91 -6.98 3.68
N ASP A 153 22.23 -6.83 3.69
CA ASP A 153 23.04 -6.81 2.47
C ASP A 153 23.06 -8.17 1.77
N ILE A 154 23.17 -9.28 2.55
CA ILE A 154 23.01 -10.64 2.03
C ILE A 154 21.64 -10.85 1.38
N TYR A 155 20.58 -10.38 2.04
CA TYR A 155 19.22 -10.53 1.48
C TYR A 155 19.07 -9.74 0.18
N ARG A 156 19.56 -8.50 0.14
CA ARG A 156 19.54 -7.68 -1.08
C ARG A 156 20.30 -8.35 -2.22
N ALA A 157 21.54 -8.75 -1.97
CA ALA A 157 22.36 -9.39 -2.98
C ALA A 157 21.75 -10.69 -3.52
N TYR A 158 21.21 -11.54 -2.63
CA TYR A 158 20.70 -12.84 -3.00
C TYR A 158 19.29 -12.83 -3.58
N VAL A 159 18.39 -12.01 -3.00
CA VAL A 159 16.95 -12.06 -3.36
C VAL A 159 16.55 -10.94 -4.30
N ILE A 160 17.05 -9.71 -4.09
CA ILE A 160 16.64 -8.55 -4.90
C ILE A 160 17.50 -8.41 -6.15
N GLU A 161 18.82 -8.62 -6.00
CA GLU A 161 19.79 -8.54 -7.11
C GLU A 161 19.97 -9.88 -7.83
N GLU A 162 19.29 -10.95 -7.35
CA GLU A 162 19.29 -12.31 -7.95
C GLU A 162 20.69 -12.89 -8.17
N ARG A 163 21.66 -12.52 -7.32
CA ARG A 163 23.04 -13.01 -7.41
C ARG A 163 23.11 -14.48 -7.00
N SER A 164 24.06 -15.22 -7.58
CA SER A 164 24.25 -16.63 -7.22
C SER A 164 24.68 -16.82 -5.77
N VAL A 165 24.35 -17.97 -5.20
CA VAL A 165 24.71 -18.31 -3.82
C VAL A 165 26.23 -18.29 -3.63
N GLU A 166 26.98 -18.78 -4.64
CA GLU A 166 28.45 -18.84 -4.63
C GLU A 166 29.05 -17.43 -4.60
N ASP A 167 28.52 -16.51 -5.39
CA ASP A 167 28.97 -15.13 -5.46
C ASP A 167 28.68 -14.38 -4.16
N VAL A 168 27.47 -14.55 -3.61
CA VAL A 168 27.11 -13.96 -2.31
C VAL A 168 27.95 -14.54 -1.18
N ALA A 169 28.17 -15.86 -1.17
CA ALA A 169 29.01 -16.52 -0.17
C ALA A 169 30.45 -15.97 -0.19
N ALA A 170 31.03 -15.83 -1.38
CA ALA A 170 32.36 -15.26 -1.57
C ALA A 170 32.43 -13.78 -1.16
N THR A 171 31.42 -12.99 -1.55
CA THR A 171 31.39 -11.54 -1.27
C THR A 171 31.29 -11.25 0.22
N PHE A 172 30.47 -11.98 0.96
CA PHE A 172 30.20 -11.72 2.40
C PHE A 172 30.98 -12.63 3.35
N GLY A 173 31.77 -13.59 2.83
CA GLY A 173 32.54 -14.52 3.65
C GLY A 173 31.67 -15.45 4.49
N VAL A 174 30.52 -15.88 3.95
CA VAL A 174 29.54 -16.71 4.65
C VAL A 174 29.28 -18.03 3.93
N THR A 175 28.74 -19.02 4.62
CA THR A 175 28.36 -20.28 4.01
C THR A 175 26.98 -20.17 3.34
N PRO A 176 26.66 -21.01 2.32
CA PRO A 176 25.35 -21.09 1.71
C PRO A 176 24.20 -21.27 2.72
N ASP A 177 24.40 -22.04 3.78
CA ASP A 177 23.45 -22.25 4.85
C ASP A 177 23.06 -20.95 5.57
N ILE A 178 24.03 -20.05 5.78
CA ILE A 178 23.76 -18.73 6.36
C ILE A 178 22.92 -17.89 5.43
N ILE A 179 23.16 -17.92 4.12
CA ILE A 179 22.38 -17.18 3.13
C ILE A 179 20.90 -17.63 3.15
N TYR A 180 20.66 -18.96 3.15
CA TYR A 180 19.29 -19.49 3.23
C TYR A 180 18.62 -19.19 4.57
N LYS A 181 19.34 -19.22 5.67
CA LYS A 181 18.79 -18.83 6.98
C LYS A 181 18.42 -17.35 7.03
N VAL A 182 19.24 -16.49 6.45
CA VAL A 182 18.93 -15.05 6.32
C VAL A 182 17.68 -14.85 5.48
N LYS A 183 17.62 -15.45 4.27
CA LYS A 183 16.44 -15.40 3.41
C LYS A 183 15.17 -15.80 4.15
N ASN A 184 15.18 -16.99 4.78
CA ASN A 184 14.00 -17.51 5.47
C ASN A 184 13.55 -16.62 6.64
N ARG A 185 14.51 -16.04 7.38
CA ARG A 185 14.20 -15.13 8.48
C ARG A 185 13.60 -13.83 7.99
N VAL A 186 14.17 -13.23 6.93
CA VAL A 186 13.66 -11.98 6.37
C VAL A 186 12.29 -12.19 5.73
N ASN A 187 12.09 -13.29 5.00
CA ASN A 187 10.78 -13.62 4.44
C ASN A 187 9.69 -13.73 5.52
N LYS A 188 9.98 -14.37 6.66
CA LYS A 188 9.03 -14.41 7.79
C LYS A 188 8.70 -13.03 8.35
N MET A 189 9.65 -12.10 8.35
CA MET A 189 9.40 -10.71 8.76
C MET A 189 8.50 -10.00 7.73
N ILE A 190 8.73 -10.24 6.44
CA ILE A 190 7.89 -9.71 5.37
C ILE A 190 6.46 -10.25 5.46
N GLU A 191 6.32 -11.57 5.62
CA GLU A 191 5.01 -12.22 5.83
C GLU A 191 4.25 -11.63 7.03
N ALA A 192 4.95 -11.31 8.12
CA ALA A 192 4.33 -10.70 9.30
C ALA A 192 3.79 -9.29 8.98
N VAL A 193 4.53 -8.48 8.22
CA VAL A 193 4.08 -7.15 7.77
C VAL A 193 2.92 -7.27 6.78
N GLU A 194 2.97 -8.23 5.85
CA GLU A 194 1.87 -8.49 4.92
C GLU A 194 0.58 -8.94 5.62
N LEU A 195 0.70 -9.71 6.71
CA LEU A 195 -0.44 -10.10 7.54
C LEU A 195 -1.08 -8.88 8.23
N GLU A 196 -0.29 -7.91 8.70
CA GLU A 196 -0.84 -6.65 9.23
C GLU A 196 -1.66 -5.92 8.17
N TYR A 197 -1.16 -5.84 6.92
CA TYR A 197 -1.94 -5.29 5.81
C TYR A 197 -3.23 -6.07 5.54
N ALA A 198 -3.18 -7.41 5.62
CA ALA A 198 -4.34 -8.25 5.35
C ALA A 198 -5.41 -8.17 6.47
N GLU A 199 -4.97 -8.07 7.71
CA GLU A 199 -5.87 -7.90 8.88
C GLU A 199 -6.61 -6.56 8.84
N GLU A 200 -5.96 -5.52 8.33
CA GLU A 200 -6.58 -4.22 8.16
C GLU A 200 -7.55 -4.15 6.96
N GLU A 201 -7.52 -5.12 6.04
CA GLU A 201 -8.37 -5.20 4.85
C GLU A 201 -9.57 -6.15 4.98
N SER A 202 -9.66 -6.94 6.05
CA SER A 202 -10.74 -7.91 6.28
C SER A 202 -11.86 -7.32 7.08
#